data_259930d0808b501fb8250331bdbe310d
#
_entry.id   259930d0808b501fb8250331bdbe310d
#
_cell.length_a   1.000
_cell.length_b   1.000
_cell.length_c   1.000
_cell.angle_alpha   90.00
_cell.angle_beta   90.00
_cell.angle_gamma   90.00
#
_symmetry.space_group_name_H-M   'P 1'
#
loop_
_entity.id
_entity.type
_entity.pdbx_description
1 polymer ?
#
loop_
_entity_poly.entity_id
_entity_poly.type
_entity_poly.pdbx_seq_one_letter_code
_entity_poly.pdbx_strand_id
1 'polypeptide(L)'
;MFGQSSRFLTKLYRKVMKGKKVAFPFAYLNDLTSDLQSLRSDAQSVDDFLNIDLLERALALRALNLIQSTMADYDASNEPSKVKDNDVFYQAKVTMTRAHLKYLQFFLFRESYKNHSFLDNRIVSQLDTVSRIFCLSDLIEENSCGALFDTGFLQAGSLRFMNRALEKAVADLRPQMVPLAESLYLPDHWMISVIGNKEGDIYEMQLNEAMKTRLNKDEVPEYFERLMMPILRAKL
;
A
#
# COMPACT_ATOMS: atom_id res chain seq x y z
N MET A 1 -3.27 2.14 -16.38
CA MET A 1 -2.38 1.15 -15.75
C MET A 1 -3.13 -0.10 -15.29
N PHE A 2 -4.22 -0.02 -14.52
CA PHE A 2 -4.99 -1.19 -14.03
C PHE A 2 -5.56 -2.10 -15.13
N GLY A 3 -5.96 -1.58 -16.29
CA GLY A 3 -6.53 -2.40 -17.36
C GLY A 3 -5.59 -3.47 -17.94
N GLN A 4 -4.29 -3.21 -18.04
CA GLN A 4 -3.32 -4.20 -18.51
C GLN A 4 -3.06 -5.25 -17.44
N SER A 5 -2.90 -4.85 -16.18
CA SER A 5 -2.70 -5.76 -15.05
C SER A 5 -3.91 -6.68 -14.84
N SER A 6 -5.13 -6.16 -14.95
CA SER A 6 -6.36 -6.93 -14.87
C SER A 6 -6.46 -7.99 -15.99
N ARG A 7 -6.14 -7.61 -17.23
CA ARG A 7 -6.12 -8.57 -18.36
C ARG A 7 -5.07 -9.66 -18.17
N PHE A 8 -3.90 -9.30 -17.66
CA PHE A 8 -2.85 -10.26 -17.35
C PHE A 8 -3.30 -11.24 -16.26
N LEU A 9 -3.86 -10.73 -15.17
CA LEU A 9 -4.38 -11.55 -14.07
C LEU A 9 -5.49 -12.50 -14.54
N THR A 10 -6.41 -12.02 -15.36
CA THR A 10 -7.47 -12.86 -15.98
C THR A 10 -6.86 -14.00 -16.83
N LYS A 11 -5.78 -13.73 -17.57
CA LYS A 11 -5.08 -14.77 -18.33
C LYS A 11 -4.45 -15.83 -17.40
N LEU A 12 -3.83 -15.40 -16.30
CA LEU A 12 -3.25 -16.31 -15.30
C LEU A 12 -4.34 -17.17 -14.65
N TYR A 13 -5.45 -16.56 -14.22
CA TYR A 13 -6.62 -17.28 -13.70
C TYR A 13 -7.07 -18.38 -14.65
N ARG A 14 -7.36 -18.03 -15.91
CA ARG A 14 -7.79 -18.99 -16.92
C ARG A 14 -6.76 -20.11 -17.19
N LYS A 15 -5.45 -19.81 -17.03
CA LYS A 15 -4.39 -20.80 -17.16
C LYS A 15 -4.45 -21.82 -16.01
N VAL A 16 -4.62 -21.34 -14.78
CA VAL A 16 -4.74 -22.18 -13.58
C VAL A 16 -5.99 -23.05 -13.65
N MET A 17 -7.14 -22.48 -14.02
CA MET A 17 -8.42 -23.21 -14.14
C MET A 17 -8.38 -24.30 -15.23
N LYS A 18 -7.44 -24.23 -16.18
CA LYS A 18 -7.14 -25.28 -17.16
C LYS A 18 -6.11 -26.32 -16.66
N GLY A 19 -5.79 -26.33 -15.37
CA GLY A 19 -4.84 -27.26 -14.75
C GLY A 19 -3.36 -26.96 -15.04
N LYS A 20 -3.04 -25.78 -15.59
CA LYS A 20 -1.66 -25.38 -15.86
C LYS A 20 -1.07 -24.62 -14.67
N LYS A 21 0.05 -25.11 -14.15
CA LYS A 21 0.75 -24.42 -13.06
C LYS A 21 1.38 -23.10 -13.51
N VAL A 22 1.38 -22.12 -12.61
CA VAL A 22 2.03 -20.82 -12.75
C VAL A 22 3.27 -20.81 -11.86
N ALA A 23 4.36 -20.24 -12.37
CA ALA A 23 5.63 -20.17 -11.66
C ALA A 23 5.75 -18.89 -10.82
N PHE A 24 6.83 -18.80 -10.05
CA PHE A 24 7.22 -17.58 -9.31
C PHE A 24 7.14 -16.31 -10.22
N PRO A 25 6.70 -15.19 -9.74
CA PRO A 25 6.19 -14.91 -8.38
C PRO A 25 4.68 -15.17 -8.21
N PHE A 26 4.01 -15.76 -9.18
CA PHE A 26 2.57 -15.94 -9.23
C PHE A 26 2.12 -17.33 -8.73
N ALA A 27 3.03 -18.10 -8.13
CA ALA A 27 2.80 -19.49 -7.74
C ALA A 27 1.60 -19.66 -6.79
N TYR A 28 1.30 -18.67 -5.93
CA TYR A 28 0.16 -18.67 -5.02
C TYR A 28 -1.20 -18.78 -5.73
N LEU A 29 -1.29 -18.35 -7.02
CA LEU A 29 -2.51 -18.49 -7.81
C LEU A 29 -2.88 -19.95 -8.10
N ASN A 30 -1.94 -20.89 -7.93
CA ASN A 30 -2.24 -22.32 -8.09
C ASN A 30 -3.25 -22.81 -7.04
N ASP A 31 -3.37 -22.10 -5.91
CA ASP A 31 -4.32 -22.40 -4.83
C ASP A 31 -5.76 -22.01 -5.16
N LEU A 32 -6.01 -21.32 -6.30
CA LEU A 32 -7.37 -21.03 -6.80
C LEU A 32 -8.24 -22.28 -7.00
N THR A 33 -7.62 -23.43 -7.17
CA THR A 33 -8.32 -24.72 -7.33
C THR A 33 -8.58 -25.43 -6.00
N SER A 34 -8.06 -24.89 -4.89
CA SER A 34 -8.25 -25.44 -3.55
C SER A 34 -9.56 -24.92 -2.92
N ASP A 35 -10.04 -25.60 -1.90
CA ASP A 35 -11.16 -25.13 -1.11
C ASP A 35 -10.71 -23.99 -0.17
N LEU A 36 -10.82 -22.76 -0.66
CA LEU A 36 -10.42 -21.56 0.10
C LEU A 36 -11.32 -21.32 1.32
N GLN A 37 -12.56 -21.83 1.30
CA GLN A 37 -13.51 -21.65 2.39
C GLN A 37 -13.24 -22.59 3.59
N SER A 38 -12.47 -23.67 3.37
CA SER A 38 -12.03 -24.54 4.46
C SER A 38 -10.92 -23.94 5.32
N LEU A 39 -10.24 -22.90 4.80
CA LEU A 39 -9.13 -22.27 5.49
C LEU A 39 -9.65 -21.32 6.57
N ARG A 40 -9.20 -21.53 7.79
CA ARG A 40 -9.55 -20.73 8.98
C ARG A 40 -8.28 -20.22 9.64
N SER A 41 -8.41 -19.12 10.37
CA SER A 41 -7.37 -18.63 11.27
C SER A 41 -7.85 -18.72 12.70
N ASP A 42 -7.01 -19.26 13.56
CA ASP A 42 -7.26 -19.31 15.01
C ASP A 42 -6.74 -18.05 15.72
N ALA A 43 -6.34 -17.03 14.97
CA ALA A 43 -5.79 -15.80 15.49
C ALA A 43 -6.82 -15.01 16.32
N GLN A 44 -6.56 -14.89 17.63
CA GLN A 44 -7.43 -14.22 18.59
C GLN A 44 -6.67 -13.28 19.54
N SER A 45 -5.40 -13.04 19.28
CA SER A 45 -4.56 -12.15 20.07
C SER A 45 -3.79 -11.15 19.22
N VAL A 46 -3.26 -10.11 19.87
CA VAL A 46 -2.39 -9.12 19.21
C VAL A 46 -1.12 -9.78 18.66
N ASP A 47 -0.55 -10.72 19.40
CA ASP A 47 0.70 -11.38 19.03
C ASP A 47 0.50 -12.33 17.83
N ASP A 48 -0.68 -12.93 17.68
CA ASP A 48 -1.00 -13.71 16.47
C ASP A 48 -0.96 -12.81 15.22
N PHE A 49 -1.50 -11.60 15.30
CA PHE A 49 -1.48 -10.64 14.19
C PHE A 49 -0.14 -9.93 13.98
N LEU A 50 0.85 -10.17 14.84
CA LEU A 50 2.25 -9.81 14.59
C LEU A 50 3.02 -10.95 13.87
N ASN A 51 2.41 -12.12 13.70
CA ASN A 51 3.01 -13.19 12.91
C ASN A 51 2.97 -12.86 11.43
N ILE A 52 4.15 -12.64 10.85
CA ILE A 52 4.30 -12.23 9.45
C ILE A 52 3.81 -13.28 8.45
N ASP A 53 3.91 -14.57 8.79
CA ASP A 53 3.43 -15.66 7.93
C ASP A 53 1.90 -15.71 7.89
N LEU A 54 1.24 -15.40 9.00
CA LEU A 54 -0.22 -15.24 9.05
C LEU A 54 -0.67 -14.08 8.18
N LEU A 55 0.03 -12.94 8.25
CA LEU A 55 -0.27 -11.75 7.46
C LEU A 55 -0.06 -11.99 5.95
N GLU A 56 1.02 -12.67 5.58
CA GLU A 56 1.26 -13.08 4.20
C GLU A 56 0.12 -13.96 3.67
N ARG A 57 -0.29 -14.96 4.46
CA ARG A 57 -1.41 -15.83 4.15
C ARG A 57 -2.72 -15.07 4.02
N ALA A 58 -2.99 -14.12 4.90
CA ALA A 58 -4.19 -13.26 4.82
C ALA A 58 -4.23 -12.45 3.51
N LEU A 59 -3.11 -11.82 3.11
CA LEU A 59 -3.04 -11.08 1.85
C LEU A 59 -3.24 -12.01 0.63
N ALA A 60 -2.61 -13.19 0.63
CA ALA A 60 -2.77 -14.18 -0.44
C ALA A 60 -4.22 -14.64 -0.56
N LEU A 61 -4.85 -15.03 0.54
CA LEU A 61 -6.23 -15.50 0.57
C LEU A 61 -7.22 -14.42 0.16
N ARG A 62 -7.02 -13.17 0.60
CA ARG A 62 -7.82 -12.04 0.14
C ARG A 62 -7.78 -11.90 -1.36
N ALA A 63 -6.57 -11.95 -1.95
CA ALA A 63 -6.42 -11.85 -3.39
C ALA A 63 -7.09 -13.04 -4.12
N LEU A 64 -6.90 -14.27 -3.64
CA LEU A 64 -7.51 -15.47 -4.21
C LEU A 64 -9.04 -15.42 -4.17
N ASN A 65 -9.62 -15.05 -3.03
CA ASN A 65 -11.08 -14.96 -2.86
C ASN A 65 -11.69 -13.91 -3.79
N LEU A 66 -11.07 -12.72 -3.89
CA LEU A 66 -11.54 -11.66 -4.79
C LEU A 66 -11.41 -12.06 -6.27
N ILE A 67 -10.35 -12.76 -6.65
CA ILE A 67 -10.18 -13.26 -8.01
C ILE A 67 -11.23 -14.33 -8.31
N GLN A 68 -11.41 -15.29 -7.42
CA GLN A 68 -12.36 -16.39 -7.61
C GLN A 68 -13.80 -15.88 -7.73
N SER A 69 -14.25 -15.03 -6.80
CA SER A 69 -15.61 -14.47 -6.82
C SER A 69 -15.85 -13.59 -8.04
N THR A 70 -14.96 -12.64 -8.33
CA THR A 70 -15.08 -11.75 -9.48
C THR A 70 -15.11 -12.52 -10.80
N MET A 71 -14.29 -13.55 -10.94
CA MET A 71 -14.27 -14.33 -12.18
C MET A 71 -15.44 -15.28 -12.30
N ALA A 72 -15.96 -15.83 -11.21
CA ALA A 72 -17.19 -16.62 -11.19
C ALA A 72 -18.39 -15.79 -11.67
N ASP A 73 -18.56 -14.59 -11.09
CA ASP A 73 -19.64 -13.67 -11.48
C ASP A 73 -19.49 -13.20 -12.94
N TYR A 74 -18.26 -12.93 -13.36
CA TYR A 74 -17.94 -12.54 -14.74
C TYR A 74 -18.34 -13.64 -15.74
N ASP A 75 -18.03 -14.90 -15.43
CA ASP A 75 -18.32 -16.02 -16.32
C ASP A 75 -19.83 -16.37 -16.31
N ALA A 76 -20.53 -16.17 -15.19
CA ALA A 76 -21.98 -16.38 -15.07
C ALA A 76 -22.81 -15.31 -15.78
N SER A 77 -22.29 -14.10 -16.00
CA SER A 77 -23.01 -13.02 -16.66
C SER A 77 -23.21 -13.28 -18.15
N ASN A 78 -24.37 -12.90 -18.69
CA ASN A 78 -24.71 -13.01 -20.13
C ASN A 78 -24.36 -11.76 -20.95
N GLU A 79 -23.83 -10.71 -20.32
CA GLU A 79 -23.51 -9.47 -21.02
C GLU A 79 -22.35 -9.63 -22.02
N PRO A 80 -22.31 -8.83 -23.09
CA PRO A 80 -21.20 -8.81 -24.03
C PRO A 80 -19.86 -8.50 -23.33
N SER A 81 -18.77 -9.14 -23.75
CA SER A 81 -17.45 -8.99 -23.12
C SER A 81 -17.01 -7.52 -22.95
N LYS A 82 -17.33 -6.65 -23.92
CA LYS A 82 -16.96 -5.22 -23.85
C LYS A 82 -17.72 -4.50 -22.73
N VAL A 83 -19.00 -4.83 -22.52
CA VAL A 83 -19.82 -4.27 -21.43
C VAL A 83 -19.35 -4.81 -20.09
N LYS A 84 -19.10 -6.14 -19.98
CA LYS A 84 -18.50 -6.75 -18.78
C LYS A 84 -17.21 -6.05 -18.37
N ASP A 85 -16.31 -5.81 -19.32
CA ASP A 85 -14.99 -5.27 -19.03
C ASP A 85 -14.98 -3.80 -18.64
N ASN A 86 -15.82 -2.99 -19.26
CA ASN A 86 -15.76 -1.53 -19.14
C ASN A 86 -16.81 -0.96 -18.15
N ASP A 87 -17.89 -1.70 -17.89
CA ASP A 87 -19.00 -1.20 -17.06
C ASP A 87 -19.24 -2.14 -15.86
N VAL A 88 -19.80 -3.32 -16.11
CA VAL A 88 -20.36 -4.19 -15.05
C VAL A 88 -19.30 -4.65 -14.06
N PHE A 89 -18.17 -5.15 -14.54
CA PHE A 89 -17.11 -5.72 -13.70
C PHE A 89 -15.86 -4.84 -13.59
N TYR A 90 -15.91 -3.61 -14.07
CA TYR A 90 -14.74 -2.73 -14.04
C TYR A 90 -14.21 -2.53 -12.61
N GLN A 91 -15.09 -2.16 -11.69
CA GLN A 91 -14.70 -1.90 -10.29
C GLN A 91 -14.23 -3.18 -9.57
N ALA A 92 -14.94 -4.30 -9.77
CA ALA A 92 -14.53 -5.59 -9.19
C ALA A 92 -13.16 -6.03 -9.71
N LYS A 93 -12.90 -5.84 -11.01
CA LYS A 93 -11.57 -6.10 -11.61
C LYS A 93 -10.47 -5.20 -11.07
N VAL A 94 -10.76 -3.94 -10.79
CA VAL A 94 -9.80 -3.03 -10.13
C VAL A 94 -9.50 -3.52 -8.72
N THR A 95 -10.52 -3.90 -7.96
CA THR A 95 -10.37 -4.37 -6.57
C THR A 95 -9.57 -5.67 -6.50
N MET A 96 -9.90 -6.69 -7.31
CA MET A 96 -9.13 -7.94 -7.34
C MET A 96 -7.68 -7.71 -7.78
N THR A 97 -7.46 -6.81 -8.76
CA THR A 97 -6.11 -6.50 -9.25
C THR A 97 -5.30 -5.76 -8.19
N ARG A 98 -5.92 -4.85 -7.44
CA ARG A 98 -5.27 -4.15 -6.32
C ARG A 98 -4.84 -5.13 -5.24
N ALA A 99 -5.72 -6.03 -4.82
CA ALA A 99 -5.40 -7.06 -3.83
C ALA A 99 -4.24 -7.96 -4.28
N HIS A 100 -4.24 -8.38 -5.55
CA HIS A 100 -3.14 -9.13 -6.16
C HIS A 100 -1.81 -8.36 -6.12
N LEU A 101 -1.81 -7.09 -6.52
CA LEU A 101 -0.61 -6.26 -6.53
C LEU A 101 -0.07 -6.00 -5.11
N LYS A 102 -0.95 -5.82 -4.14
CA LYS A 102 -0.58 -5.64 -2.73
C LYS A 102 0.08 -6.90 -2.16
N TYR A 103 -0.47 -8.07 -2.45
CA TYR A 103 0.19 -9.33 -2.11
C TYR A 103 1.57 -9.47 -2.76
N LEU A 104 1.68 -9.22 -4.08
CA LEU A 104 2.96 -9.30 -4.78
C LEU A 104 3.99 -8.31 -4.23
N GLN A 105 3.58 -7.08 -3.94
CA GLN A 105 4.46 -6.06 -3.36
C GLN A 105 5.04 -6.54 -2.02
N PHE A 106 4.18 -7.05 -1.14
CA PHE A 106 4.61 -7.62 0.14
C PHE A 106 5.54 -8.82 -0.07
N PHE A 107 5.11 -9.79 -0.86
CA PHE A 107 5.85 -11.03 -1.10
C PHE A 107 7.22 -10.79 -1.69
N LEU A 108 7.33 -9.98 -2.75
CA LEU A 108 8.61 -9.67 -3.39
C LEU A 108 9.53 -8.86 -2.48
N PHE A 109 8.97 -7.92 -1.70
CA PHE A 109 9.76 -7.18 -0.72
C PHE A 109 10.33 -8.13 0.34
N ARG A 110 9.51 -9.01 0.91
CA ARG A 110 9.95 -10.00 1.90
C ARG A 110 11.01 -10.96 1.33
N GLU A 111 10.80 -11.49 0.13
CA GLU A 111 11.78 -12.35 -0.55
C GLU A 111 13.10 -11.63 -0.83
N SER A 112 13.08 -10.32 -1.07
CA SER A 112 14.28 -9.55 -1.38
C SER A 112 15.28 -9.49 -0.23
N TYR A 113 14.84 -9.56 1.02
CA TYR A 113 15.74 -9.48 2.19
C TYR A 113 15.88 -10.80 2.97
N LYS A 114 14.88 -11.68 2.92
CA LYS A 114 14.86 -12.94 3.69
C LYS A 114 16.04 -13.87 3.40
N ASN A 115 16.50 -13.89 2.15
CA ASN A 115 17.52 -14.81 1.68
C ASN A 115 18.93 -14.16 1.56
N HIS A 116 19.11 -12.93 2.04
CA HIS A 116 20.40 -12.24 1.98
C HIS A 116 21.27 -12.54 3.21
N SER A 117 22.26 -13.39 3.01
CA SER A 117 23.21 -13.83 4.07
C SER A 117 24.11 -12.72 4.65
N PHE A 118 24.18 -11.55 4.01
CA PHE A 118 24.96 -10.40 4.46
C PHE A 118 24.16 -9.39 5.29
N LEU A 119 22.84 -9.57 5.44
CA LEU A 119 22.05 -8.70 6.29
C LEU A 119 22.12 -9.14 7.75
N ASP A 120 22.38 -8.16 8.63
CA ASP A 120 22.30 -8.37 10.07
C ASP A 120 20.84 -8.74 10.47
N ASN A 121 20.70 -9.67 11.41
CA ASN A 121 19.40 -10.09 11.93
C ASN A 121 18.56 -8.92 12.49
N ARG A 122 19.23 -7.87 12.99
CA ARG A 122 18.55 -6.64 13.44
C ARG A 122 17.87 -5.91 12.29
N ILE A 123 18.55 -5.80 11.15
CA ILE A 123 17.99 -5.18 9.93
C ILE A 123 16.84 -6.01 9.43
N VAL A 124 16.98 -7.34 9.36
CA VAL A 124 15.90 -8.25 8.96
C VAL A 124 14.68 -8.07 9.86
N SER A 125 14.86 -8.02 11.18
CA SER A 125 13.77 -7.78 12.14
C SER A 125 13.05 -6.44 11.93
N GLN A 126 13.78 -5.39 11.57
CA GLN A 126 13.20 -4.07 11.26
C GLN A 126 12.41 -4.11 9.95
N LEU A 127 12.95 -4.76 8.90
CA LEU A 127 12.25 -4.94 7.63
C LEU A 127 10.98 -5.81 7.79
N ASP A 128 11.02 -6.82 8.66
CA ASP A 128 9.84 -7.58 9.05
C ASP A 128 8.79 -6.69 9.74
N THR A 129 9.22 -5.76 10.59
CA THR A 129 8.29 -4.82 11.24
C THR A 129 7.68 -3.85 10.23
N VAL A 130 8.45 -3.33 9.27
CA VAL A 130 7.91 -2.55 8.14
C VAL A 130 6.90 -3.37 7.34
N SER A 131 7.20 -4.63 7.07
CA SER A 131 6.28 -5.56 6.35
C SER A 131 4.98 -5.80 7.12
N ARG A 132 5.05 -5.96 8.46
CA ARG A 132 3.85 -6.09 9.32
C ARG A 132 2.99 -4.83 9.25
N ILE A 133 3.59 -3.64 9.37
CA ILE A 133 2.88 -2.37 9.28
C ILE A 133 2.19 -2.25 7.92
N PHE A 134 2.91 -2.55 6.82
CA PHE A 134 2.33 -2.53 5.48
C PHE A 134 1.11 -3.45 5.36
N CYS A 135 1.22 -4.71 5.81
CA CYS A 135 0.13 -5.67 5.77
C CYS A 135 -1.07 -5.25 6.60
N LEU A 136 -0.82 -4.87 7.88
CA LEU A 136 -1.89 -4.50 8.81
C LEU A 136 -2.61 -3.24 8.33
N SER A 137 -1.88 -2.22 7.88
CA SER A 137 -2.48 -1.02 7.32
C SER A 137 -3.37 -1.33 6.12
N ASP A 138 -2.88 -2.14 5.18
CA ASP A 138 -3.63 -2.50 3.98
C ASP A 138 -4.87 -3.37 4.28
N LEU A 139 -4.79 -4.27 5.27
CA LEU A 139 -5.93 -5.11 5.68
C LEU A 139 -6.98 -4.33 6.50
N ILE A 140 -6.57 -3.32 7.28
CA ILE A 140 -7.47 -2.50 8.10
C ILE A 140 -8.18 -1.43 7.26
N GLU A 141 -7.59 -0.96 6.16
CA GLU A 141 -8.19 0.01 5.26
C GLU A 141 -9.58 -0.42 4.76
N GLU A 142 -10.41 0.56 4.41
CA GLU A 142 -11.82 0.41 4.06
C GLU A 142 -12.11 -0.80 3.14
N ASN A 143 -12.94 -1.72 3.63
CA ASN A 143 -13.41 -2.92 2.92
C ASN A 143 -12.32 -3.90 2.45
N SER A 144 -11.07 -3.69 2.85
CA SER A 144 -9.96 -4.48 2.36
C SER A 144 -9.97 -5.92 2.90
N CYS A 145 -10.40 -6.12 4.14
CA CYS A 145 -10.50 -7.45 4.76
C CYS A 145 -11.87 -8.12 4.63
N GLY A 146 -12.86 -7.47 4.00
CA GLY A 146 -14.22 -8.02 3.85
C GLY A 146 -14.23 -9.45 3.32
N ALA A 147 -13.52 -9.72 2.23
CA ALA A 147 -13.42 -11.06 1.65
C ALA A 147 -12.84 -12.13 2.59
N LEU A 148 -12.07 -11.74 3.62
CA LEU A 148 -11.54 -12.66 4.65
C LEU A 148 -12.57 -12.96 5.73
N PHE A 149 -13.46 -12.01 6.04
CA PHE A 149 -14.60 -12.25 6.92
C PHE A 149 -15.68 -13.09 6.22
N ASP A 150 -15.99 -12.79 4.96
CA ASP A 150 -16.99 -13.53 4.17
C ASP A 150 -16.62 -15.02 4.04
N THR A 151 -15.36 -15.34 3.89
CA THR A 151 -14.86 -16.73 3.87
C THR A 151 -14.67 -17.32 5.26
N GLY A 152 -14.81 -16.53 6.33
CA GLY A 152 -14.59 -16.94 7.70
C GLY A 152 -13.13 -17.24 8.04
N PHE A 153 -12.17 -16.77 7.24
CA PHE A 153 -10.75 -16.83 7.61
C PHE A 153 -10.46 -15.94 8.81
N LEU A 154 -11.01 -14.73 8.83
CA LEU A 154 -10.99 -13.87 10.01
C LEU A 154 -12.31 -14.00 10.79
N GLN A 155 -12.20 -14.04 12.10
CA GLN A 155 -13.35 -14.13 13.01
C GLN A 155 -13.84 -12.73 13.41
N ALA A 156 -15.09 -12.66 13.89
CA ALA A 156 -15.62 -11.44 14.48
C ALA A 156 -14.72 -10.95 15.61
N GLY A 157 -14.37 -9.67 15.60
CA GLY A 157 -13.45 -9.07 16.57
C GLY A 157 -11.97 -9.06 16.19
N SER A 158 -11.54 -9.77 15.13
CA SER A 158 -10.16 -9.77 14.65
C SER A 158 -9.65 -8.36 14.33
N LEU A 159 -10.51 -7.51 13.80
CA LEU A 159 -10.14 -6.12 13.45
C LEU A 159 -9.60 -5.33 14.66
N ARG A 160 -10.14 -5.57 15.85
CA ARG A 160 -9.65 -4.93 17.09
C ARG A 160 -8.22 -5.37 17.42
N PHE A 161 -7.92 -6.65 17.25
CA PHE A 161 -6.57 -7.17 17.48
C PHE A 161 -5.59 -6.69 16.41
N MET A 162 -6.02 -6.61 15.15
CA MET A 162 -5.22 -6.07 14.05
C MET A 162 -4.85 -4.60 14.28
N ASN A 163 -5.80 -3.75 14.73
CA ASN A 163 -5.52 -2.35 15.05
C ASN A 163 -4.47 -2.23 16.17
N ARG A 164 -4.62 -3.00 17.26
CA ARG A 164 -3.64 -3.00 18.35
C ARG A 164 -2.27 -3.56 17.92
N ALA A 165 -2.26 -4.56 17.03
CA ALA A 165 -1.03 -5.08 16.46
C ALA A 165 -0.32 -4.03 15.61
N LEU A 166 -1.07 -3.25 14.83
CA LEU A 166 -0.54 -2.12 14.07
C LEU A 166 0.06 -1.06 14.99
N GLU A 167 -0.67 -0.64 16.03
CA GLU A 167 -0.17 0.33 17.02
C GLU A 167 1.15 -0.15 17.66
N LYS A 168 1.22 -1.43 18.04
CA LYS A 168 2.43 -2.04 18.62
C LYS A 168 3.57 -2.05 17.61
N ALA A 169 3.34 -2.48 16.37
CA ALA A 169 4.37 -2.51 15.34
C ALA A 169 4.90 -1.09 15.01
N VAL A 170 4.03 -0.07 14.98
CA VAL A 170 4.43 1.32 14.79
C VAL A 170 5.28 1.82 15.96
N ALA A 171 4.88 1.49 17.21
CA ALA A 171 5.64 1.85 18.40
C ALA A 171 7.03 1.19 18.39
N ASP A 172 7.14 -0.07 18.00
CA ASP A 172 8.38 -0.82 17.91
C ASP A 172 9.31 -0.27 16.82
N LEU A 173 8.75 0.24 15.70
CA LEU A 173 9.54 0.82 14.60
C LEU A 173 9.99 2.26 14.87
N ARG A 174 9.28 3.00 15.73
CA ARG A 174 9.50 4.44 15.96
C ARG A 174 10.95 4.83 16.21
N PRO A 175 11.75 4.11 17.05
CA PRO A 175 13.17 4.47 17.28
C PRO A 175 14.05 4.37 16.04
N GLN A 176 13.60 3.62 15.02
CA GLN A 176 14.36 3.35 13.79
C GLN A 176 13.90 4.16 12.58
N MET A 177 12.88 5.02 12.75
CA MET A 177 12.29 5.75 11.63
C MET A 177 13.28 6.70 10.95
N VAL A 178 14.09 7.44 11.72
CA VAL A 178 15.09 8.37 11.17
C VAL A 178 16.18 7.60 10.41
N PRO A 179 16.87 6.59 10.99
CA PRO A 179 17.85 5.79 10.26
C PRO A 179 17.28 5.11 9.00
N LEU A 180 16.03 4.63 9.04
CA LEU A 180 15.37 4.04 7.87
C LEU A 180 15.13 5.08 6.76
N ALA A 181 14.65 6.27 7.12
CA ALA A 181 14.45 7.35 6.15
C ALA A 181 15.78 7.79 5.52
N GLU A 182 16.84 7.93 6.33
CA GLU A 182 18.18 8.28 5.86
C GLU A 182 18.80 7.20 4.98
N SER A 183 18.47 5.92 5.20
CA SER A 183 18.97 4.81 4.38
C SER A 183 18.52 4.88 2.92
N LEU A 184 17.46 5.62 2.60
CA LEU A 184 17.03 5.88 1.22
C LEU A 184 18.03 6.76 0.46
N TYR A 185 18.98 7.39 1.17
CA TYR A 185 20.06 8.20 0.62
C TYR A 185 19.61 9.14 -0.51
N LEU A 186 18.68 10.04 -0.19
CA LEU A 186 18.34 11.14 -1.09
C LEU A 186 19.31 12.29 -0.81
N PRO A 187 20.19 12.64 -1.78
CA PRO A 187 21.13 13.75 -1.60
C PRO A 187 20.38 15.07 -1.41
N ASP A 188 20.83 15.92 -0.48
CA ASP A 188 20.17 17.20 -0.18
C ASP A 188 19.97 18.09 -1.41
N HIS A 189 20.91 18.05 -2.39
CA HIS A 189 20.80 18.81 -3.62
C HIS A 189 19.69 18.33 -4.59
N TRP A 190 19.13 17.13 -4.37
CA TRP A 190 17.93 16.63 -5.08
C TRP A 190 16.64 17.05 -4.39
N MET A 191 16.75 17.43 -3.11
CA MET A 191 15.61 17.88 -2.33
C MET A 191 15.36 19.36 -2.59
N ILE A 192 14.49 19.65 -3.56
CA ILE A 192 14.10 21.05 -3.91
C ILE A 192 13.30 21.71 -2.77
N SER A 193 12.86 20.93 -1.78
CA SER A 193 12.05 21.38 -0.65
C SER A 193 12.85 21.38 0.65
N VAL A 194 12.73 22.44 1.43
CA VAL A 194 13.30 22.54 2.78
C VAL A 194 12.77 21.47 3.74
N ILE A 195 11.59 20.87 3.46
CA ILE A 195 10.97 19.84 4.29
C ILE A 195 11.80 18.54 4.34
N GLY A 196 12.59 18.27 3.32
CA GLY A 196 13.40 17.05 3.23
C GLY A 196 14.83 17.20 3.72
N ASN A 197 15.21 18.33 4.28
CA ASN A 197 16.57 18.58 4.69
C ASN A 197 16.89 17.93 6.06
N LYS A 198 18.14 17.49 6.24
CA LYS A 198 18.62 16.77 7.43
C LYS A 198 18.70 17.62 8.71
N GLU A 199 18.79 18.93 8.57
CA GLU A 199 18.94 19.85 9.70
C GLU A 199 17.71 19.94 10.61
N GLY A 200 16.54 19.50 10.14
CA GLY A 200 15.36 19.28 10.99
C GLY A 200 14.57 20.52 11.40
N ASP A 201 15.13 21.74 11.32
CA ASP A 201 14.40 22.97 11.62
C ASP A 201 13.73 23.51 10.35
N ILE A 202 12.58 22.93 10.03
CA ILE A 202 11.80 23.22 8.83
C ILE A 202 11.36 24.69 8.78
N TYR A 203 11.01 25.27 9.93
CA TYR A 203 10.45 26.63 9.99
C TYR A 203 11.53 27.67 9.76
N GLU A 204 12.68 27.52 10.42
CA GLU A 204 13.81 28.43 10.23
C GLU A 204 14.33 28.36 8.79
N MET A 205 14.42 27.16 8.23
CA MET A 205 14.83 26.96 6.84
C MET A 205 13.85 27.57 5.85
N GLN A 206 12.54 27.40 6.05
CA GLN A 206 11.53 28.05 5.22
C GLN A 206 11.62 29.56 5.29
N LEU A 207 11.81 30.12 6.47
CA LEU A 207 11.99 31.57 6.65
C LEU A 207 13.22 32.05 5.91
N ASN A 208 14.37 31.36 6.08
CA ASN A 208 15.61 31.70 5.42
C ASN A 208 15.51 31.65 3.89
N GLU A 209 14.82 30.63 3.33
CA GLU A 209 14.57 30.56 1.88
C GLU A 209 13.59 31.63 1.40
N ALA A 210 12.54 31.93 2.17
CA ALA A 210 11.62 33.00 1.85
C ALA A 210 12.31 34.37 1.82
N MET A 211 13.22 34.63 2.77
CA MET A 211 14.02 35.89 2.81
C MET A 211 15.02 36.04 1.66
N LYS A 212 15.43 34.94 1.01
CA LYS A 212 16.28 34.98 -0.19
C LYS A 212 15.52 35.41 -1.44
N THR A 213 14.21 35.25 -1.48
CA THR A 213 13.39 35.64 -2.65
C THR A 213 13.35 37.14 -2.81
N ARG A 214 13.49 37.64 -4.05
CA ARG A 214 13.47 39.05 -4.38
C ARG A 214 12.18 39.75 -3.88
N LEU A 215 11.04 39.05 -3.92
CA LEU A 215 9.75 39.58 -3.51
C LEU A 215 9.62 39.85 -2.01
N ASN A 216 10.44 39.16 -1.20
CA ASN A 216 10.41 39.30 0.26
C ASN A 216 11.55 40.16 0.82
N LYS A 217 12.44 40.66 -0.06
CA LYS A 217 13.53 41.58 0.37
C LYS A 217 13.07 43.00 0.58
N ASP A 218 12.05 43.41 -0.12
CA ASP A 218 11.50 44.75 -0.05
C ASP A 218 10.26 44.75 0.84
N GLU A 219 10.16 45.71 1.80
CA GLU A 219 8.97 45.84 2.66
C GLU A 219 7.72 46.10 1.83
N VAL A 220 7.87 46.83 0.73
CA VAL A 220 6.79 47.11 -0.20
C VAL A 220 7.25 46.76 -1.62
N PRO A 221 6.64 45.76 -2.26
CA PRO A 221 6.98 45.39 -3.64
C PRO A 221 6.73 46.55 -4.62
N GLU A 222 7.60 46.75 -5.62
CA GLU A 222 7.49 47.83 -6.62
C GLU A 222 6.11 47.88 -7.31
N TYR A 223 5.49 46.73 -7.54
CA TYR A 223 4.15 46.67 -8.15
C TYR A 223 3.06 47.21 -7.23
N PHE A 224 3.23 47.18 -5.90
CA PHE A 224 2.25 47.68 -4.96
C PHE A 224 2.06 49.20 -5.11
N GLU A 225 3.15 49.94 -5.16
CA GLU A 225 3.13 51.40 -5.37
C GLU A 225 2.52 51.72 -6.76
N ARG A 226 2.87 51.00 -7.78
CA ARG A 226 2.45 51.27 -9.16
C ARG A 226 1.03 50.82 -9.48
N LEU A 227 0.59 49.68 -8.96
CA LEU A 227 -0.71 49.07 -9.32
C LEU A 227 -1.75 49.12 -8.22
N MET A 228 -1.37 48.91 -6.96
CA MET A 228 -2.31 48.84 -5.87
C MET A 228 -2.60 50.20 -5.21
N MET A 229 -1.57 51.02 -4.99
CA MET A 229 -1.76 52.33 -4.32
C MET A 229 -2.70 53.29 -5.09
N PRO A 230 -2.67 53.37 -6.45
CA PRO A 230 -3.65 54.20 -7.16
C PRO A 230 -5.10 53.73 -6.94
N ILE A 231 -5.33 52.43 -6.87
CA ILE A 231 -6.66 51.88 -6.63
C ILE A 231 -7.16 52.18 -5.19
N LEU A 232 -6.26 52.06 -4.21
CA LEU A 232 -6.56 52.35 -2.83
C LEU A 232 -6.85 53.85 -2.60
N ARG A 233 -6.06 54.73 -3.22
CA ARG A 233 -6.27 56.20 -3.16
C ARG A 233 -7.53 56.67 -3.88
N ALA A 234 -7.97 55.94 -4.92
CA ALA A 234 -9.19 56.29 -5.64
C ALA A 234 -10.47 55.90 -4.88
N LYS A 235 -10.35 55.11 -3.82
CA LYS A 235 -11.47 54.67 -2.95
C LYS A 235 -11.56 55.45 -1.61
N LEU A 236 -10.59 56.32 -1.32
CA LEU A 236 -10.58 57.24 -0.20
C LEU A 236 -11.01 58.63 -0.68
#